data_0957c84656cf6b3ec41c90c4bd1c9dc9
#
_entry.id   0957c84656cf6b3ec41c90c4bd1c9dc9
#
_cell.length_a   1.000
_cell.length_b   1.000
_cell.length_c   1.000
_cell.angle_alpha   90.00
_cell.angle_beta   90.00
_cell.angle_gamma   90.00
#
_symmetry.space_group_name_H-M   'P 1'
#
loop_
_entity.id
_entity.type
_entity.pdbx_description
1 polymer ?
#
loop_
_entity_poly.entity_id
_entity_poly.type
_entity_poly.pdbx_seq_one_letter_code
_entity_poly.pdbx_strand_id
1 'polypeptide(L)'
;MAFRCFFDVDGVVLDFESSFIKVVGDYFKLEVPENYQPGNWFFSDLLTWEQVEEGWEYFLKSSDFENIPPLVDPERFNDIFGAYPVHFVTNIPPDCLERRQRNLEKVGYRFSSAHCAGLVQYDGHPGQTNAELIQDLLEDNEGFMFVDDHPDNCINVHENFPDAEVWLMSRAHNQDFNHPVIRRALHWDDIMKHPREV
;
A
#
# COMPACT_ATOMS: atom_id res chain seq x y z
N MET A 1 12.89 13.58 18.96
CA MET A 1 13.30 12.30 18.37
C MET A 1 13.14 12.38 16.86
N ALA A 2 14.04 11.78 16.10
CA ALA A 2 13.80 11.65 14.66
C ALA A 2 12.59 10.74 14.42
N PHE A 3 11.82 11.01 13.36
CA PHE A 3 10.60 10.27 13.07
C PHE A 3 10.52 9.99 11.57
N ARG A 4 10.15 8.77 11.21
CA ARG A 4 10.00 8.33 9.82
C ARG A 4 8.57 7.94 9.50
N CYS A 5 8.19 8.01 8.24
CA CYS A 5 6.87 7.61 7.77
C CYS A 5 7.01 6.52 6.72
N PHE A 6 6.38 5.39 6.97
CA PHE A 6 6.29 4.26 6.05
C PHE A 6 4.85 4.09 5.57
N PHE A 7 4.66 4.04 4.28
CA PHE A 7 3.34 3.88 3.67
C PHE A 7 3.38 2.74 2.66
N ASP A 8 2.39 1.85 2.75
CA ASP A 8 2.10 1.00 1.61
C ASP A 8 1.61 1.84 0.43
N VAL A 9 1.65 1.27 -0.76
CA VAL A 9 1.35 1.98 -2.00
C VAL A 9 -0.02 1.63 -2.53
N ASP A 10 -0.24 0.34 -2.83
CA ASP A 10 -1.44 -0.14 -3.49
C ASP A 10 -2.61 -0.23 -2.48
N GLY A 11 -3.72 0.46 -2.77
CA GLY A 11 -4.83 0.56 -1.81
C GLY A 11 -4.62 1.61 -0.70
N VAL A 12 -3.42 2.18 -0.54
CA VAL A 12 -3.14 3.23 0.44
C VAL A 12 -2.97 4.58 -0.24
N VAL A 13 -1.93 4.79 -1.04
CA VAL A 13 -1.69 6.06 -1.74
C VAL A 13 -2.10 6.02 -3.20
N LEU A 14 -2.12 4.84 -3.84
CA LEU A 14 -2.56 4.66 -5.23
C LEU A 14 -3.84 3.80 -5.29
N ASP A 15 -4.75 4.16 -6.18
CA ASP A 15 -6.02 3.45 -6.44
C ASP A 15 -5.80 2.22 -7.32
N PHE A 16 -5.11 1.24 -6.73
CA PHE A 16 -4.81 -0.03 -7.39
C PHE A 16 -6.09 -0.81 -7.75
N GLU A 17 -7.02 -0.94 -6.79
CA GLU A 17 -8.22 -1.78 -6.96
C GLU A 17 -9.02 -1.36 -8.19
N SER A 18 -9.38 -0.06 -8.29
CA SER A 18 -10.15 0.45 -9.44
C SER A 18 -9.37 0.31 -10.74
N SER A 19 -8.05 0.56 -10.71
CA SER A 19 -7.19 0.48 -11.89
C SER A 19 -7.05 -0.96 -12.39
N PHE A 20 -6.80 -1.91 -11.48
CA PHE A 20 -6.69 -3.33 -11.79
C PHE A 20 -8.00 -3.86 -12.38
N ILE A 21 -9.13 -3.64 -11.69
CA ILE A 21 -10.44 -4.12 -12.12
C ILE A 21 -10.85 -3.55 -13.49
N LYS A 22 -10.56 -2.28 -13.74
CA LYS A 22 -10.83 -1.68 -15.05
C LYS A 22 -10.06 -2.38 -16.16
N VAL A 23 -8.75 -2.57 -15.99
CA VAL A 23 -7.88 -3.18 -17.01
C VAL A 23 -8.24 -4.64 -17.24
N VAL A 24 -8.45 -5.39 -16.16
CA VAL A 24 -8.78 -6.81 -16.22
C VAL A 24 -10.21 -7.04 -16.70
N GLY A 25 -11.14 -6.17 -16.33
CA GLY A 25 -12.50 -6.16 -16.85
C GLY A 25 -12.54 -5.99 -18.36
N ASP A 26 -11.79 -5.00 -18.88
CA ASP A 26 -11.66 -4.76 -20.31
C ASP A 26 -11.00 -5.94 -21.04
N TYR A 27 -9.95 -6.52 -20.44
CA TYR A 27 -9.21 -7.66 -21.00
C TYR A 27 -10.08 -8.92 -21.14
N PHE A 28 -10.83 -9.28 -20.09
CA PHE A 28 -11.71 -10.44 -20.08
C PHE A 28 -13.13 -10.14 -20.58
N LYS A 29 -13.44 -8.88 -20.93
CA LYS A 29 -14.78 -8.42 -21.37
C LYS A 29 -15.86 -8.71 -20.31
N LEU A 30 -15.54 -8.42 -19.06
CA LEU A 30 -16.48 -8.61 -17.95
C LEU A 30 -17.42 -7.41 -17.82
N GLU A 31 -18.65 -7.68 -17.41
CA GLU A 31 -19.58 -6.64 -16.96
C GLU A 31 -19.29 -6.31 -15.50
N VAL A 32 -18.42 -5.34 -15.27
CA VAL A 32 -18.10 -4.87 -13.90
C VAL A 32 -19.17 -3.88 -13.45
N PRO A 33 -19.82 -4.09 -12.29
CA PRO A 33 -20.79 -3.13 -11.75
C PRO A 33 -20.15 -1.75 -11.52
N GLU A 34 -20.90 -0.66 -11.78
CA GLU A 34 -20.40 0.73 -11.73
C GLU A 34 -19.76 1.11 -10.38
N ASN A 35 -20.25 0.53 -9.27
CA ASN A 35 -19.73 0.79 -7.92
C ASN A 35 -19.13 -0.47 -7.31
N TYR A 36 -18.50 -1.32 -8.12
CA TYR A 36 -17.88 -2.54 -7.63
C TYR A 36 -16.76 -2.21 -6.64
N GLN A 37 -16.79 -2.90 -5.50
CA GLN A 37 -15.73 -2.92 -4.50
C GLN A 37 -15.40 -4.37 -4.17
N PRO A 38 -14.14 -4.79 -4.25
CA PRO A 38 -13.77 -6.19 -4.01
C PRO A 38 -14.01 -6.57 -2.55
N GLY A 39 -14.75 -7.67 -2.33
CA GLY A 39 -14.97 -8.22 -0.99
C GLY A 39 -13.75 -8.91 -0.39
N ASN A 40 -12.71 -9.15 -1.18
CA ASN A 40 -11.47 -9.78 -0.75
C ASN A 40 -10.31 -9.44 -1.72
N TRP A 41 -9.06 -9.67 -1.27
CA TRP A 41 -7.81 -9.42 -2.01
C TRP A 41 -7.70 -10.11 -3.36
N PHE A 42 -8.39 -11.22 -3.55
CA PHE A 42 -8.29 -12.03 -4.75
C PHE A 42 -9.39 -11.74 -5.76
N PHE A 43 -10.25 -10.75 -5.49
CA PHE A 43 -11.39 -10.42 -6.37
C PHE A 43 -12.26 -11.63 -6.73
N SER A 44 -12.34 -12.63 -5.83
CA SER A 44 -12.98 -13.92 -6.09
C SER A 44 -14.51 -13.86 -6.22
N ASP A 45 -15.10 -12.71 -5.95
CA ASP A 45 -16.49 -12.37 -6.21
C ASP A 45 -16.72 -11.91 -7.66
N LEU A 46 -15.66 -11.62 -8.43
CA LEU A 46 -15.72 -11.19 -9.82
C LEU A 46 -14.90 -12.07 -10.77
N LEU A 47 -13.77 -12.60 -10.31
CA LEU A 47 -12.78 -13.32 -11.13
C LEU A 47 -12.60 -14.74 -10.64
N THR A 48 -12.32 -15.68 -11.55
CA THR A 48 -11.78 -17.00 -11.16
C THR A 48 -10.30 -16.85 -10.79
N TRP A 49 -9.74 -17.85 -10.11
CA TRP A 49 -8.33 -17.84 -9.73
C TRP A 49 -7.41 -17.70 -10.94
N GLU A 50 -7.68 -18.45 -12.01
CA GLU A 50 -6.91 -18.37 -13.26
C GLU A 50 -6.97 -16.97 -13.90
N GLN A 51 -8.14 -16.31 -13.82
CA GLN A 51 -8.31 -14.94 -14.30
C GLN A 51 -7.55 -13.92 -13.42
N VAL A 52 -7.45 -14.15 -12.10
CA VAL A 52 -6.64 -13.32 -11.22
C VAL A 52 -5.16 -13.41 -11.60
N GLU A 53 -4.62 -14.61 -11.76
CA GLU A 53 -3.22 -14.83 -12.13
C GLU A 53 -2.90 -14.23 -13.52
N GLU A 54 -3.69 -14.55 -14.55
CA GLU A 54 -3.50 -14.01 -15.90
C GLU A 54 -3.70 -12.50 -15.94
N GLY A 55 -4.72 -11.99 -15.25
CA GLY A 55 -5.03 -10.57 -15.16
C GLY A 55 -3.91 -9.78 -14.46
N TRP A 56 -3.33 -10.35 -13.39
CA TRP A 56 -2.18 -9.77 -12.71
C TRP A 56 -0.95 -9.65 -13.62
N GLU A 57 -0.60 -10.73 -14.32
CA GLU A 57 0.50 -10.68 -15.30
C GLU A 57 0.26 -9.66 -16.42
N TYR A 58 -0.98 -9.60 -16.94
CA TYR A 58 -1.36 -8.64 -17.97
C TYR A 58 -1.25 -7.21 -17.46
N PHE A 59 -1.77 -6.93 -16.26
CA PHE A 59 -1.74 -5.62 -15.62
C PHE A 59 -0.32 -5.14 -15.38
N LEU A 60 0.53 -5.98 -14.80
CA LEU A 60 1.95 -5.66 -14.57
C LEU A 60 2.69 -5.28 -15.85
N LYS A 61 2.34 -5.87 -17.00
CA LYS A 61 2.96 -5.58 -18.31
C LYS A 61 2.34 -4.37 -19.00
N SER A 62 1.16 -3.93 -18.58
CA SER A 62 0.44 -2.82 -19.19
C SER A 62 1.04 -1.46 -18.85
N SER A 63 0.69 -0.42 -19.64
CA SER A 63 1.01 0.96 -19.30
C SER A 63 0.21 1.47 -18.10
N ASP A 64 -0.93 0.87 -17.79
CA ASP A 64 -1.82 1.28 -16.71
C ASP A 64 -1.16 1.09 -15.33
N PHE A 65 -0.27 0.09 -15.20
CA PHE A 65 0.51 -0.12 -13.98
C PHE A 65 1.38 1.09 -13.57
N GLU A 66 1.86 1.88 -14.55
CA GLU A 66 2.60 3.14 -14.29
C GLU A 66 1.71 4.39 -14.28
N ASN A 67 0.39 4.20 -14.38
CA ASN A 67 -0.59 5.29 -14.47
C ASN A 67 -1.73 5.15 -13.46
N ILE A 68 -1.49 4.46 -12.37
CA ILE A 68 -2.47 4.34 -11.29
C ILE A 68 -2.67 5.72 -10.64
N PRO A 69 -3.93 6.20 -10.53
CA PRO A 69 -4.20 7.51 -9.95
C PRO A 69 -4.00 7.53 -8.42
N PRO A 70 -3.75 8.69 -7.82
CA PRO A 70 -3.60 8.81 -6.38
C PRO A 70 -4.96 8.71 -5.66
N LEU A 71 -4.97 8.06 -4.48
CA LEU A 71 -6.10 8.02 -3.52
C LEU A 71 -6.12 9.22 -2.57
N VAL A 72 -5.01 9.89 -2.43
CA VAL A 72 -4.86 11.10 -1.62
C VAL A 72 -4.18 12.16 -2.46
N ASP A 73 -4.61 13.41 -2.32
CA ASP A 73 -3.99 14.54 -3.02
C ASP A 73 -2.50 14.62 -2.67
N PRO A 74 -1.59 14.45 -3.67
CA PRO A 74 -0.15 14.45 -3.43
C PRO A 74 0.39 15.76 -2.87
N GLU A 75 -0.20 16.91 -3.22
CA GLU A 75 0.19 18.21 -2.68
C GLU A 75 -0.05 18.24 -1.18
N ARG A 76 -1.26 17.88 -0.76
CA ARG A 76 -1.65 17.80 0.64
C ARG A 76 -0.83 16.75 1.42
N PHE A 77 -0.57 15.59 0.83
CA PHE A 77 0.29 14.56 1.41
C PHE A 77 1.70 15.11 1.67
N ASN A 78 2.30 15.75 0.66
CA ASN A 78 3.63 16.32 0.76
C ASN A 78 3.73 17.47 1.79
N ASP A 79 2.68 18.26 1.93
CA ASP A 79 2.64 19.36 2.92
C ASP A 79 2.65 18.83 4.36
N ILE A 80 2.02 17.67 4.60
CA ILE A 80 1.89 17.09 5.94
C ILE A 80 3.10 16.22 6.29
N PHE A 81 3.54 15.38 5.35
CA PHE A 81 4.58 14.38 5.60
C PHE A 81 5.97 14.79 5.11
N GLY A 82 6.07 15.83 4.27
CA GLY A 82 7.33 16.24 3.67
C GLY A 82 8.40 16.77 4.63
N ALA A 83 8.06 17.00 5.91
CA ALA A 83 9.01 17.30 6.97
C ALA A 83 9.75 16.06 7.50
N TYR A 84 9.27 14.86 7.16
CA TYR A 84 9.80 13.58 7.62
C TYR A 84 10.40 12.80 6.44
N PRO A 85 11.39 11.92 6.67
CA PRO A 85 11.72 10.90 5.69
C PRO A 85 10.50 10.01 5.40
N VAL A 86 10.04 10.05 4.16
CA VAL A 86 8.92 9.22 3.68
C VAL A 86 9.48 8.03 2.90
N HIS A 87 9.06 6.84 3.28
CA HIS A 87 9.43 5.59 2.62
C HIS A 87 8.16 4.89 2.13
N PHE A 88 8.10 4.57 0.84
CA PHE A 88 7.05 3.72 0.32
C PHE A 88 7.48 2.26 0.38
N VAL A 89 6.54 1.42 0.81
CA VAL A 89 6.71 -0.03 0.89
C VAL A 89 5.60 -0.66 0.07
N THR A 90 5.94 -1.55 -0.86
CA THR A 90 4.94 -2.13 -1.77
C THR A 90 5.22 -3.61 -2.00
N ASN A 91 4.18 -4.43 -1.98
CA ASN A 91 4.30 -5.86 -2.22
C ASN A 91 4.01 -6.21 -3.69
N ILE A 92 4.96 -5.89 -4.56
CA ILE A 92 4.95 -6.18 -5.99
C ILE A 92 6.20 -6.97 -6.39
N PRO A 93 6.25 -7.60 -7.58
CA PRO A 93 7.48 -8.20 -8.08
C PRO A 93 8.63 -7.19 -8.12
N PRO A 94 9.84 -7.55 -7.65
CA PRO A 94 10.97 -6.63 -7.53
C PRO A 94 11.38 -5.96 -8.84
N ASP A 95 11.20 -6.60 -9.98
CA ASP A 95 11.46 -6.06 -11.31
C ASP A 95 10.46 -4.97 -11.75
N CYS A 96 9.35 -4.84 -11.02
CA CYS A 96 8.34 -3.80 -11.23
C CYS A 96 8.60 -2.53 -10.40
N LEU A 97 9.56 -2.53 -9.47
CA LEU A 97 9.78 -1.44 -8.51
C LEU A 97 10.09 -0.09 -9.19
N GLU A 98 10.97 -0.07 -10.20
CA GLU A 98 11.27 1.18 -10.91
C GLU A 98 10.04 1.78 -11.60
N ARG A 99 9.15 0.93 -12.12
CA ARG A 99 7.91 1.37 -12.74
C ARG A 99 6.96 1.96 -11.70
N ARG A 100 6.90 1.39 -10.51
CA ARG A 100 6.12 1.92 -9.39
C ARG A 100 6.67 3.24 -8.90
N GLN A 101 7.98 3.39 -8.80
CA GLN A 101 8.64 4.66 -8.46
C GLN A 101 8.27 5.76 -9.47
N ARG A 102 8.36 5.47 -10.77
CA ARG A 102 7.92 6.42 -11.81
C ARG A 102 6.45 6.82 -11.69
N ASN A 103 5.57 5.89 -11.31
CA ASN A 103 4.15 6.22 -11.06
C ASN A 103 4.02 7.20 -9.88
N LEU A 104 4.65 6.92 -8.74
CA LEU A 104 4.63 7.77 -7.56
C LEU A 104 5.17 9.19 -7.84
N GLU A 105 6.28 9.29 -8.55
CA GLU A 105 6.88 10.55 -8.99
C GLU A 105 5.96 11.32 -9.95
N LYS A 106 5.38 10.62 -10.93
CA LYS A 106 4.50 11.19 -11.94
C LYS A 106 3.23 11.79 -11.35
N VAL A 107 2.64 11.15 -10.33
CA VAL A 107 1.48 11.71 -9.64
C VAL A 107 1.84 12.81 -8.64
N GLY A 108 3.13 12.98 -8.31
CA GLY A 108 3.64 14.13 -7.56
C GLY A 108 4.02 13.86 -6.10
N TYR A 109 4.10 12.61 -5.67
CA TYR A 109 4.58 12.30 -4.32
C TYR A 109 6.07 12.56 -4.17
N ARG A 110 6.46 13.13 -3.01
CA ARG A 110 7.86 13.30 -2.59
C ARG A 110 8.18 12.25 -1.55
N PHE A 111 9.28 11.52 -1.75
CA PHE A 111 9.69 10.45 -0.86
C PHE A 111 11.20 10.27 -0.84
N SER A 112 11.72 9.65 0.21
CA SER A 112 13.13 9.35 0.39
C SER A 112 13.54 8.09 -0.36
N SER A 113 12.68 7.06 -0.33
CA SER A 113 12.91 5.79 -1.03
C SER A 113 11.61 5.00 -1.21
N ALA A 114 11.63 4.03 -2.13
CA ALA A 114 10.58 3.03 -2.26
C ALA A 114 11.21 1.63 -2.32
N HIS A 115 10.55 0.66 -1.71
CA HIS A 115 11.06 -0.69 -1.50
C HIS A 115 9.98 -1.73 -1.76
N CYS A 116 10.41 -2.93 -2.17
CA CYS A 116 9.55 -4.11 -2.21
C CYS A 116 9.69 -4.86 -0.88
N ALA A 117 8.59 -4.96 -0.14
CA ALA A 117 8.47 -5.81 1.03
C ALA A 117 7.01 -6.20 1.26
N GLY A 118 6.76 -7.31 1.92
CA GLY A 118 5.44 -7.82 2.24
C GLY A 118 5.43 -9.32 2.45
N LEU A 119 4.24 -9.85 2.71
CA LEU A 119 4.06 -11.27 3.04
C LEU A 119 4.10 -12.19 1.82
N VAL A 120 3.79 -11.67 0.62
CA VAL A 120 3.84 -12.46 -0.62
C VAL A 120 5.26 -12.45 -1.17
N GLN A 121 5.77 -13.64 -1.48
CA GLN A 121 7.09 -13.82 -2.09
C GLN A 121 6.94 -14.04 -3.60
N TYR A 122 7.81 -13.41 -4.39
CA TYR A 122 7.82 -13.53 -5.84
C TYR A 122 9.08 -14.25 -6.33
N ASP A 123 8.92 -15.16 -7.30
CA ASP A 123 10.02 -15.85 -8.02
C ASP A 123 11.09 -16.51 -7.15
N GLY A 124 10.70 -17.05 -5.99
CA GLY A 124 11.62 -17.76 -5.10
C GLY A 124 12.65 -16.87 -4.41
N HIS A 125 12.54 -15.56 -4.53
CA HIS A 125 13.31 -14.63 -3.69
C HIS A 125 12.75 -14.68 -2.27
N PRO A 126 13.61 -14.80 -1.24
CA PRO A 126 13.16 -14.64 0.13
C PRO A 126 12.59 -13.23 0.27
N GLY A 127 11.26 -13.15 0.36
CA GLY A 127 10.59 -11.88 0.58
C GLY A 127 11.00 -11.32 1.93
N GLN A 128 11.31 -10.04 1.98
CA GLN A 128 11.49 -9.31 3.22
C GLN A 128 10.11 -8.88 3.72
N THR A 129 9.80 -9.13 4.99
CA THR A 129 8.59 -8.61 5.61
C THR A 129 8.69 -7.10 5.81
N ASN A 130 7.54 -6.43 6.00
CA ASN A 130 7.53 -5.00 6.29
C ASN A 130 8.32 -4.67 7.56
N ALA A 131 8.21 -5.50 8.60
CA ALA A 131 8.95 -5.30 9.84
C ALA A 131 10.48 -5.43 9.64
N GLU A 132 10.94 -6.42 8.89
CA GLU A 132 12.37 -6.59 8.56
C GLU A 132 12.91 -5.41 7.75
N LEU A 133 12.15 -4.95 6.74
CA LEU A 133 12.54 -3.78 5.97
C LEU A 133 12.64 -2.52 6.84
N ILE A 134 11.63 -2.28 7.68
CA ILE A 134 11.60 -1.14 8.58
C ILE A 134 12.80 -1.21 9.54
N GLN A 135 13.11 -2.38 10.09
CA GLN A 135 14.27 -2.58 10.96
C GLN A 135 15.59 -2.20 10.27
N ASP A 136 15.74 -2.53 8.98
CA ASP A 136 16.95 -2.21 8.20
C ASP A 136 17.08 -0.70 7.90
N LEU A 137 15.98 0.04 7.89
CA LEU A 137 15.93 1.45 7.56
C LEU A 137 15.92 2.38 8.77
N LEU A 138 15.57 1.87 9.96
CA LEU A 138 15.55 2.65 11.20
C LEU A 138 16.95 2.83 11.77
N GLU A 139 17.21 4.02 12.30
CA GLU A 139 18.34 4.29 13.18
C GLU A 139 17.94 4.10 14.67
N ASP A 140 18.94 3.99 15.54
CA ASP A 140 18.69 3.81 16.98
C ASP A 140 17.83 4.94 17.56
N ASN A 141 16.79 4.59 18.29
CA ASN A 141 15.84 5.50 18.96
C ASN A 141 14.99 6.40 18.04
N GLU A 142 14.80 6.02 16.78
CA GLU A 142 13.82 6.67 15.91
C GLU A 142 12.41 6.15 16.18
N GLY A 143 11.43 7.07 16.21
CA GLY A 143 10.02 6.70 16.15
C GLY A 143 9.56 6.62 14.70
N PHE A 144 8.47 5.90 14.45
CA PHE A 144 7.87 5.87 13.11
C PHE A 144 6.38 5.60 13.13
N MET A 145 5.75 5.92 12.00
CA MET A 145 4.42 5.45 11.66
C MET A 145 4.48 4.49 10.47
N PHE A 146 3.55 3.55 10.44
CA PHE A 146 3.31 2.65 9.32
C PHE A 146 1.82 2.66 8.96
N VAL A 147 1.52 2.79 7.67
CA VAL A 147 0.16 2.80 7.13
C VAL A 147 0.05 1.76 6.03
N ASP A 148 -0.89 0.84 6.17
CA ASP A 148 -1.13 -0.24 5.22
C ASP A 148 -2.62 -0.57 5.19
N ASP A 149 -3.15 -1.16 4.14
CA ASP A 149 -4.53 -1.63 4.09
C ASP A 149 -4.64 -3.16 4.29
N HIS A 150 -3.50 -3.86 4.37
CA HIS A 150 -3.44 -5.28 4.68
C HIS A 150 -3.30 -5.54 6.19
N PRO A 151 -4.28 -6.18 6.84
CA PRO A 151 -4.25 -6.43 8.28
C PRO A 151 -3.01 -7.18 8.76
N ASP A 152 -2.56 -8.21 8.02
CA ASP A 152 -1.43 -9.03 8.43
C ASP A 152 -0.10 -8.25 8.36
N ASN A 153 0.04 -7.31 7.43
CA ASN A 153 1.19 -6.39 7.40
C ASN A 153 1.20 -5.48 8.63
N CYS A 154 0.03 -4.93 8.98
CA CYS A 154 -0.10 -4.13 10.20
C CYS A 154 0.21 -4.94 11.47
N ILE A 155 -0.25 -6.19 11.55
CA ILE A 155 0.07 -7.11 12.67
C ILE A 155 1.57 -7.38 12.71
N ASN A 156 2.19 -7.74 11.58
CA ASN A 156 3.62 -8.02 11.49
C ASN A 156 4.46 -6.84 12.01
N VAL A 157 4.13 -5.62 11.60
CA VAL A 157 4.86 -4.43 12.08
C VAL A 157 4.59 -4.18 13.57
N HIS A 158 3.34 -4.27 14.02
CA HIS A 158 3.00 -4.04 15.44
C HIS A 158 3.67 -5.05 16.38
N GLU A 159 3.69 -6.33 16.03
CA GLU A 159 4.30 -7.37 16.85
C GLU A 159 5.83 -7.20 17.01
N ASN A 160 6.50 -6.66 15.98
CA ASN A 160 7.94 -6.39 16.02
C ASN A 160 8.27 -5.02 16.62
N PHE A 161 7.35 -4.06 16.54
CA PHE A 161 7.51 -2.69 17.04
C PHE A 161 6.25 -2.23 17.81
N PRO A 162 6.09 -2.70 19.07
CA PRO A 162 4.88 -2.40 19.86
C PRO A 162 4.62 -0.91 20.13
N ASP A 163 5.66 -0.09 20.10
CA ASP A 163 5.60 1.35 20.36
C ASP A 163 5.38 2.17 19.06
N ALA A 164 5.34 1.52 17.90
CA ALA A 164 5.13 2.18 16.62
C ALA A 164 3.67 2.63 16.44
N GLU A 165 3.49 3.71 15.70
CA GLU A 165 2.17 4.18 15.30
C GLU A 165 1.72 3.41 14.05
N VAL A 166 0.90 2.36 14.21
CA VAL A 166 0.40 1.52 13.11
C VAL A 166 -1.05 1.86 12.78
N TRP A 167 -1.31 2.14 11.50
CA TRP A 167 -2.62 2.45 10.96
C TRP A 167 -3.04 1.46 9.89
N LEU A 168 -4.25 0.93 10.03
CA LEU A 168 -4.93 0.17 8.98
C LEU A 168 -5.87 1.11 8.22
N MET A 169 -5.58 1.34 6.93
CA MET A 169 -6.47 2.05 6.03
C MET A 169 -7.69 1.19 5.70
N SER A 170 -8.90 1.69 5.97
CA SER A 170 -10.14 0.96 5.68
C SER A 170 -10.37 0.80 4.19
N ARG A 171 -10.57 -0.45 3.75
CA ARG A 171 -10.99 -0.84 2.42
C ARG A 171 -12.10 -1.89 2.54
N ALA A 172 -12.83 -2.16 1.45
CA ALA A 172 -13.94 -3.12 1.47
C ALA A 172 -13.50 -4.51 1.96
N HIS A 173 -12.31 -4.94 1.56
CA HIS A 173 -11.75 -6.26 1.87
C HIS A 173 -11.26 -6.45 3.33
N ASN A 174 -11.16 -5.38 4.13
CA ASN A 174 -10.65 -5.45 5.51
C ASN A 174 -11.64 -4.95 6.57
N GLN A 175 -12.90 -4.73 6.24
CA GLN A 175 -13.87 -4.08 7.14
C GLN A 175 -14.14 -4.86 8.43
N ASP A 176 -14.09 -6.19 8.37
CA ASP A 176 -14.35 -7.09 9.51
C ASP A 176 -13.15 -7.19 10.47
N PHE A 177 -11.98 -6.72 10.06
CA PHE A 177 -10.79 -6.74 10.91
C PHE A 177 -10.89 -5.69 12.02
N ASN A 178 -10.59 -6.10 13.25
CA ASN A 178 -10.52 -5.21 14.41
C ASN A 178 -9.36 -5.63 15.32
N HIS A 179 -8.57 -4.66 15.76
CA HIS A 179 -7.43 -4.90 16.64
C HIS A 179 -7.36 -3.81 17.73
N PRO A 180 -7.07 -4.17 18.99
CA PRO A 180 -7.16 -3.22 20.12
C PRO A 180 -6.15 -2.07 20.06
N VAL A 181 -5.03 -2.23 19.37
CA VAL A 181 -3.94 -1.24 19.32
C VAL A 181 -3.63 -0.73 17.92
N ILE A 182 -3.91 -1.49 16.85
CA ILE A 182 -3.79 -1.00 15.49
C ILE A 182 -4.91 0.00 15.23
N ARG A 183 -4.55 1.22 14.89
CA ARG A 183 -5.52 2.28 14.62
C ARG A 183 -6.17 2.07 13.26
N ARG A 184 -7.47 2.31 13.18
CA ARG A 184 -8.18 2.27 11.91
C ARG A 184 -8.42 3.67 11.39
N ALA A 185 -8.01 3.93 10.15
CA ALA A 185 -8.33 5.13 9.41
C ALA A 185 -9.46 4.83 8.41
N LEU A 186 -10.57 5.53 8.49
CA LEU A 186 -11.64 5.47 7.50
C LEU A 186 -11.29 6.31 6.27
N HIS A 187 -10.59 7.41 6.51
CA HIS A 187 -10.15 8.36 5.49
C HIS A 187 -8.75 8.86 5.83
N TRP A 188 -8.04 9.39 4.85
CA TRP A 188 -6.73 10.03 5.04
C TRP A 188 -6.76 11.15 6.10
N ASP A 189 -7.89 11.83 6.27
CA ASP A 189 -8.07 12.87 7.29
C ASP A 189 -7.85 12.36 8.72
N ASP A 190 -8.11 11.09 8.99
CA ASP A 190 -7.92 10.50 10.32
C ASP A 190 -6.43 10.41 10.66
N ILE A 191 -5.59 10.10 9.67
CA ILE A 191 -4.14 10.03 9.81
C ILE A 191 -3.53 11.45 9.83
N MET A 192 -3.99 12.32 8.93
CA MET A 192 -3.43 13.66 8.73
C MET A 192 -3.70 14.60 9.89
N LYS A 193 -4.81 14.42 10.62
CA LYS A 193 -5.17 15.25 11.79
C LYS A 193 -4.55 14.74 13.10
N HIS A 194 -3.97 13.55 13.10
CA HIS A 194 -3.36 13.01 14.31
C HIS A 194 -2.11 13.82 14.67
N PRO A 195 -2.05 14.44 15.86
CA PRO A 195 -0.86 15.19 16.27
C PRO A 195 0.32 14.22 16.42
N ARG A 196 1.40 14.50 15.71
CA ARG A 196 2.68 13.81 15.92
C ARG A 196 3.43 14.59 16.97
N GLU A 197 3.72 13.92 18.08
CA GLU A 197 4.62 14.49 19.07
C GLU A 197 6.03 14.47 18.47
N VAL A 198 6.51 15.65 18.09
CA VAL A 198 7.88 15.90 17.58
C VAL A 198 8.82 16.02 18.78
#